data_2187f60a44516f072f5e3e89d10cf0b3
#
_entry.id   2187f60a44516f072f5e3e89d10cf0b3
#
_cell.length_a   1.000
_cell.length_b   1.000
_cell.length_c   1.000
_cell.angle_alpha   90.00
_cell.angle_beta   90.00
_cell.angle_gamma   90.00
#
_symmetry.space_group_name_H-M   'P 1'
#
loop_
_entity.id
_entity.type
_entity.pdbx_description
1 polymer ?
#
loop_
_entity_poly.entity_id
_entity_poly.type
_entity_poly.pdbx_seq_one_letter_code
_entity_poly.pdbx_strand_id
1 'polypeptide(L)'
;MKLKVDFKNTVGRIKPMNAVNNGPVYTDNGDQNLTNLPDFREANIPFARTHDSSICYDYGGEHTVDIHNIFTDFDADPYSPESYDFTLTDIYLGTIMRAGAKVFYRLGSKIEHWPKHYGIMPPKDYQKWAVVCEHIIMHMNEGWADGYHMGIEYWEIWNEPDFNDKCWTGTPEEFYDFFATAAKYLKARFPSLKIGGPAVCGYNEKWLDAFFEKMREENVPMDFYSWHCYGSKVSDFTSDARRHRAMLDRHGYTDTESILNEWNYVCGWSGDGWKRSLETEASLKGAAFIAAVMSACQREKTDMLMYYDARVNSSMNGLFK
;
A
#
# COMPACT_ATOMS: atom_id res chain seq x y z
N MET A 1 -2.25 24.66 -30.29
CA MET A 1 -3.14 24.83 -29.11
C MET A 1 -2.51 25.87 -28.21
N LYS A 2 -3.27 26.92 -27.78
CA LYS A 2 -2.76 27.91 -26.83
C LYS A 2 -3.31 27.57 -25.45
N LEU A 3 -2.44 27.33 -24.49
CA LEU A 3 -2.82 27.14 -23.07
C LEU A 3 -2.75 28.52 -22.38
N LYS A 4 -3.78 28.85 -21.62
CA LYS A 4 -3.82 30.02 -20.75
C LYS A 4 -3.81 29.55 -19.31
N VAL A 5 -2.78 29.92 -18.55
CA VAL A 5 -2.68 29.63 -17.11
C VAL A 5 -2.89 30.91 -16.35
N ASP A 6 -3.84 30.91 -15.43
CA ASP A 6 -4.10 32.07 -14.57
C ASP A 6 -3.60 31.73 -13.15
N PHE A 7 -2.39 32.15 -12.83
CA PHE A 7 -1.76 31.93 -11.52
C PHE A 7 -2.41 32.70 -10.36
N LYS A 8 -3.35 33.60 -10.64
CA LYS A 8 -4.10 34.35 -9.62
C LYS A 8 -5.34 33.58 -9.14
N ASN A 9 -5.75 32.56 -9.89
CA ASN A 9 -6.92 31.74 -9.59
C ASN A 9 -6.46 30.35 -9.05
N THR A 10 -6.29 30.25 -7.75
CA THR A 10 -5.95 28.98 -7.10
C THR A 10 -7.21 28.13 -6.96
N VAL A 11 -7.25 26.96 -7.60
CA VAL A 11 -8.40 26.04 -7.59
C VAL A 11 -8.25 24.92 -6.55
N GLY A 12 -7.08 24.77 -5.91
CA GLY A 12 -6.83 23.76 -4.88
C GLY A 12 -5.33 23.51 -4.67
N ARG A 13 -5.04 22.57 -3.76
CA ARG A 13 -3.68 22.04 -3.58
C ARG A 13 -3.45 20.87 -4.53
N ILE A 14 -2.23 20.71 -5.00
CA ILE A 14 -1.80 19.51 -5.71
C ILE A 14 -1.70 18.38 -4.70
N LYS A 15 -2.43 17.29 -4.96
CA LYS A 15 -2.41 16.09 -4.14
C LYS A 15 -1.23 15.20 -4.55
N PRO A 16 -0.75 14.30 -3.66
CA PRO A 16 0.37 13.39 -3.93
C PRO A 16 -0.07 12.25 -4.86
N MET A 17 -0.20 12.54 -6.16
CA MET A 17 -0.59 11.57 -7.19
C MET A 17 0.59 10.78 -7.76
N ASN A 18 1.82 11.15 -7.40
CA ASN A 18 3.08 10.53 -7.84
C ASN A 18 3.74 9.68 -6.75
N ALA A 19 2.99 9.22 -5.76
CA ALA A 19 3.48 8.22 -4.84
C ALA A 19 3.54 6.85 -5.53
N VAL A 20 4.26 5.90 -4.93
CA VAL A 20 4.53 4.60 -5.53
C VAL A 20 4.41 3.46 -4.54
N ASN A 21 4.28 2.24 -5.05
CA ASN A 21 4.58 1.02 -4.31
C ASN A 21 6.06 0.71 -4.42
N ASN A 22 6.62 0.20 -3.37
CA ASN A 22 8.01 -0.20 -3.18
C ASN A 22 9.00 0.98 -3.18
N GLY A 23 10.08 0.79 -2.48
CA GLY A 23 11.16 1.75 -2.39
C GLY A 23 12.21 1.55 -3.50
N PRO A 24 13.22 2.42 -3.51
CA PRO A 24 14.32 2.29 -4.46
C PRO A 24 15.15 1.05 -4.15
N VAL A 25 15.78 0.51 -5.18
CA VAL A 25 16.82 -0.51 -5.04
C VAL A 25 18.09 0.18 -4.60
N TYR A 26 18.68 -0.32 -3.53
CA TYR A 26 19.98 0.13 -3.04
C TYR A 26 20.69 -1.02 -2.34
N THR A 27 21.88 -1.38 -2.81
CA THR A 27 22.73 -2.38 -2.20
C THR A 27 24.06 -1.77 -1.80
N ASP A 28 24.50 -2.02 -0.57
CA ASP A 28 25.84 -1.60 -0.10
C ASP A 28 26.97 -2.49 -0.62
N ASN A 29 26.66 -3.51 -1.41
CA ASN A 29 27.64 -4.45 -1.96
C ASN A 29 28.38 -3.94 -3.21
N GLY A 30 28.20 -2.68 -3.57
CA GLY A 30 28.95 -2.01 -4.64
C GLY A 30 28.41 -2.19 -6.04
N ASP A 31 27.33 -2.93 -6.27
CA ASP A 31 26.68 -2.98 -7.57
C ASP A 31 25.77 -1.76 -7.78
N GLN A 32 26.41 -0.65 -8.12
CA GLN A 32 25.72 0.63 -8.32
C GLN A 32 24.95 0.70 -9.64
N ASN A 33 25.10 -0.27 -10.54
CA ASN A 33 24.40 -0.29 -11.82
C ASN A 33 22.92 -0.62 -11.69
N LEU A 34 22.50 -1.10 -10.53
CA LEU A 34 21.13 -1.56 -10.26
C LEU A 34 20.35 -0.64 -9.32
N THR A 35 20.93 0.47 -8.89
CA THR A 35 20.24 1.41 -8.01
C THR A 35 19.46 2.47 -8.80
N ASN A 36 18.20 2.69 -8.44
CA ASN A 36 17.38 3.81 -8.91
C ASN A 36 17.19 4.90 -7.84
N LEU A 37 18.06 4.90 -6.81
CA LEU A 37 17.99 5.87 -5.72
C LEU A 37 18.11 7.33 -6.20
N PRO A 38 19.02 7.67 -7.14
CA PRO A 38 19.09 9.03 -7.70
C PRO A 38 17.82 9.43 -8.44
N ASP A 39 17.28 8.54 -9.28
CA ASP A 39 16.07 8.78 -10.08
C ASP A 39 14.85 8.95 -9.18
N PHE A 40 14.78 8.16 -8.11
CA PHE A 40 13.72 8.26 -7.10
C PHE A 40 13.70 9.64 -6.42
N ARG A 41 14.91 10.18 -6.09
CA ARG A 41 15.07 11.54 -5.56
C ARG A 41 14.71 12.62 -6.56
N GLU A 42 15.15 12.48 -7.80
CA GLU A 42 14.86 13.46 -8.87
C GLU A 42 13.36 13.54 -9.17
N ALA A 43 12.66 12.38 -9.14
CA ALA A 43 11.21 12.32 -9.33
C ALA A 43 10.41 12.93 -8.16
N ASN A 44 11.05 13.29 -7.04
CA ASN A 44 10.41 13.85 -5.84
C ASN A 44 9.22 12.99 -5.37
N ILE A 45 9.42 11.68 -5.28
CA ILE A 45 8.39 10.74 -4.86
C ILE A 45 8.03 11.01 -3.39
N PRO A 46 6.76 11.36 -3.08
CA PRO A 46 6.40 11.80 -1.73
C PRO A 46 6.24 10.64 -0.75
N PHE A 47 5.72 9.49 -1.22
CA PHE A 47 5.51 8.28 -0.41
C PHE A 47 5.87 7.03 -1.19
N ALA A 48 6.40 6.03 -0.47
CA ALA A 48 6.55 4.67 -0.94
C ALA A 48 5.76 3.73 -0.01
N ARG A 49 4.77 3.05 -0.56
CA ARG A 49 4.01 2.00 0.15
C ARG A 49 4.87 0.74 0.19
N THR A 50 5.03 0.18 1.38
CA THR A 50 5.76 -1.07 1.53
C THR A 50 4.88 -2.24 1.07
N HIS A 51 5.33 -2.95 0.05
CA HIS A 51 4.67 -4.16 -0.43
C HIS A 51 5.70 -5.27 -0.59
N ASP A 52 6.57 -5.16 -1.58
CA ASP A 52 7.72 -6.02 -1.75
C ASP A 52 8.98 -5.27 -1.33
N SER A 53 10.00 -5.96 -0.85
CA SER A 53 11.30 -5.34 -0.61
C SER A 53 12.08 -5.19 -1.93
N SER A 54 12.82 -4.10 -2.03
CA SER A 54 13.75 -3.88 -3.15
C SER A 54 15.20 -4.27 -2.82
N ILE A 55 15.45 -4.88 -1.64
CA ILE A 55 16.81 -5.23 -1.21
C ILE A 55 17.35 -6.41 -1.99
N CYS A 56 16.54 -7.43 -2.21
CA CYS A 56 16.94 -8.66 -2.91
C CYS A 56 16.47 -8.61 -4.35
N TYR A 57 17.13 -7.82 -5.14
CA TYR A 57 16.88 -7.60 -6.54
C TYR A 57 16.77 -8.91 -7.36
N ASP A 58 17.69 -9.87 -7.15
CA ASP A 58 17.73 -11.12 -7.90
C ASP A 58 16.55 -12.07 -7.61
N TYR A 59 15.88 -11.88 -6.51
CA TYR A 59 14.77 -12.72 -6.06
C TYR A 59 13.38 -12.09 -6.25
N GLY A 60 13.29 -10.98 -6.95
CA GLY A 60 12.04 -10.30 -7.19
C GLY A 60 11.48 -9.55 -5.98
N GLY A 61 12.32 -9.28 -5.00
CA GLY A 61 11.99 -8.60 -3.76
C GLY A 61 11.70 -9.55 -2.60
N GLU A 62 12.25 -9.22 -1.45
CA GLU A 62 11.94 -9.89 -0.19
C GLU A 62 10.75 -9.24 0.47
N HIS A 63 9.86 -10.03 1.04
CA HIS A 63 8.68 -9.51 1.73
C HIS A 63 9.00 -9.23 3.21
N THR A 64 10.00 -8.39 3.43
CA THR A 64 10.56 -8.09 4.76
C THR A 64 9.61 -7.37 5.70
N VAL A 65 8.56 -6.76 5.17
CA VAL A 65 7.54 -6.05 5.95
C VAL A 65 6.37 -6.94 6.37
N ASP A 66 6.30 -8.18 5.87
CA ASP A 66 5.25 -9.12 6.24
C ASP A 66 5.39 -9.51 7.71
N ILE A 67 4.27 -9.52 8.43
CA ILE A 67 4.26 -9.76 9.88
C ILE A 67 4.93 -11.09 10.25
N HIS A 68 4.69 -12.14 9.48
CA HIS A 68 5.28 -13.46 9.74
C HIS A 68 6.77 -13.55 9.43
N ASN A 69 7.36 -12.57 8.77
CA ASN A 69 8.81 -12.46 8.57
C ASN A 69 9.48 -11.65 9.70
N ILE A 70 8.74 -10.75 10.33
CA ILE A 70 9.23 -9.95 11.47
C ILE A 70 8.99 -10.70 12.78
N PHE A 71 7.82 -11.27 12.97
CA PHE A 71 7.40 -12.05 14.14
C PHE A 71 7.14 -13.48 13.70
N THR A 72 8.21 -14.29 13.65
CA THR A 72 8.24 -15.58 12.95
C THR A 72 7.56 -16.72 13.72
N ASP A 73 7.46 -16.61 15.05
CA ASP A 73 6.76 -17.55 15.91
C ASP A 73 5.56 -16.85 16.58
N PHE A 74 4.37 -17.10 16.07
CA PHE A 74 3.17 -16.48 16.62
C PHE A 74 2.83 -16.92 18.04
N ASP A 75 3.42 -18.01 18.53
CA ASP A 75 3.23 -18.49 19.91
C ASP A 75 4.22 -17.83 20.89
N ALA A 76 5.27 -17.11 20.41
CA ALA A 76 6.22 -16.35 21.23
C ALA A 76 5.58 -15.15 21.96
N ASP A 77 6.28 -14.61 22.96
CA ASP A 77 5.84 -13.44 23.72
C ASP A 77 5.93 -12.17 22.85
N PRO A 78 4.81 -11.47 22.54
CA PRO A 78 4.84 -10.27 21.72
C PRO A 78 5.47 -9.05 22.41
N TYR A 79 5.70 -9.08 23.70
CA TYR A 79 6.36 -8.03 24.46
C TYR A 79 7.88 -8.17 24.54
N SER A 80 8.43 -9.33 24.14
CA SER A 80 9.87 -9.58 24.15
C SER A 80 10.51 -9.12 22.83
N PRO A 81 11.54 -8.22 22.86
CA PRO A 81 12.27 -7.82 21.67
C PRO A 81 12.88 -8.98 20.89
N GLU A 82 13.29 -10.05 21.58
CA GLU A 82 13.91 -11.24 21.00
C GLU A 82 12.93 -12.05 20.12
N SER A 83 11.63 -11.76 20.20
CA SER A 83 10.61 -12.41 19.36
C SER A 83 10.51 -11.79 17.96
N TYR A 84 11.25 -10.71 17.69
CA TYR A 84 11.19 -9.96 16.43
C TYR A 84 12.53 -9.97 15.70
N ASP A 85 12.49 -10.05 14.38
CA ASP A 85 13.62 -9.78 13.49
C ASP A 85 13.32 -8.58 12.60
N PHE A 86 13.88 -7.43 12.92
CA PHE A 86 13.72 -6.19 12.18
C PHE A 86 14.82 -5.96 11.13
N THR A 87 15.84 -6.81 11.08
CA THR A 87 17.09 -6.56 10.33
C THR A 87 16.84 -6.10 8.89
N LEU A 88 16.09 -6.88 8.11
CA LEU A 88 15.84 -6.54 6.71
C LEU A 88 14.82 -5.41 6.54
N THR A 89 13.84 -5.34 7.44
CA THR A 89 12.84 -4.27 7.43
C THR A 89 13.48 -2.91 7.66
N ASP A 90 14.39 -2.80 8.61
CA ASP A 90 15.13 -1.57 8.93
C ASP A 90 15.94 -1.07 7.75
N ILE A 91 16.67 -1.96 7.09
CA ILE A 91 17.45 -1.64 5.90
C ILE A 91 16.53 -1.12 4.78
N TYR A 92 15.41 -1.80 4.57
CA TYR A 92 14.46 -1.43 3.52
C TYR A 92 13.82 -0.06 3.76
N LEU A 93 13.26 0.17 4.97
CA LEU A 93 12.66 1.46 5.31
C LEU A 93 13.68 2.59 5.31
N GLY A 94 14.88 2.34 5.84
CA GLY A 94 16.00 3.29 5.78
C GLY A 94 16.37 3.67 4.35
N THR A 95 16.24 2.74 3.39
CA THR A 95 16.49 3.02 1.96
C THR A 95 15.41 3.94 1.38
N ILE A 96 14.14 3.74 1.70
CA ILE A 96 13.03 4.64 1.30
C ILE A 96 13.30 6.06 1.83
N MET A 97 13.64 6.18 3.11
CA MET A 97 13.88 7.47 3.74
C MET A 97 15.12 8.18 3.17
N ARG A 98 16.17 7.43 2.84
CA ARG A 98 17.36 7.98 2.14
C ARG A 98 17.02 8.55 0.77
N ALA A 99 15.97 8.05 0.11
CA ALA A 99 15.48 8.61 -1.15
C ALA A 99 14.71 9.93 -0.97
N GLY A 100 14.40 10.33 0.27
CA GLY A 100 13.58 11.49 0.60
C GLY A 100 12.06 11.23 0.55
N ALA A 101 11.64 9.99 0.30
CA ALA A 101 10.25 9.59 0.37
C ALA A 101 9.85 9.24 1.82
N LYS A 102 8.57 9.46 2.15
CA LYS A 102 7.97 8.95 3.38
C LYS A 102 7.52 7.51 3.20
N VAL A 103 7.58 6.74 4.26
CA VAL A 103 7.03 5.38 4.28
C VAL A 103 5.53 5.42 4.48
N PHE A 104 4.81 4.62 3.68
CA PHE A 104 3.43 4.22 3.90
C PHE A 104 3.46 2.72 4.21
N TYR A 105 3.26 2.34 5.46
CA TYR A 105 3.55 0.98 5.92
C TYR A 105 2.33 0.07 5.78
N ARG A 106 2.46 -1.04 5.02
CA ARG A 106 1.46 -2.11 4.96
C ARG A 106 1.76 -3.17 6.02
N LEU A 107 0.90 -3.25 7.04
CA LEU A 107 0.87 -4.34 8.01
C LEU A 107 0.09 -5.52 7.42
N GLY A 108 0.62 -6.74 7.51
CA GLY A 108 -0.07 -7.92 7.00
C GLY A 108 0.84 -8.85 6.21
N SER A 109 0.34 -9.38 5.12
CA SER A 109 1.04 -10.35 4.30
C SER A 109 0.92 -10.04 2.81
N LYS A 110 1.87 -10.55 2.03
CA LYS A 110 1.88 -10.52 0.57
C LYS A 110 0.78 -11.42 -0.01
N ILE A 111 0.52 -11.25 -1.30
CA ILE A 111 -0.24 -12.23 -2.09
C ILE A 111 0.53 -13.57 -2.18
N GLU A 112 -0.15 -14.69 -2.01
CA GLU A 112 0.43 -16.03 -2.12
C GLU A 112 -0.18 -16.80 -3.28
N HIS A 113 0.59 -16.96 -4.36
CA HIS A 113 0.15 -17.64 -5.58
C HIS A 113 0.28 -19.17 -5.54
N TRP A 114 0.90 -19.73 -4.49
CA TRP A 114 1.18 -21.14 -4.38
C TRP A 114 0.01 -21.91 -3.72
N PRO A 115 -0.13 -23.22 -3.98
CA PRO A 115 -1.17 -24.03 -3.31
C PRO A 115 -1.06 -24.11 -1.80
N LYS A 116 0.16 -23.99 -1.26
CA LYS A 116 0.39 -23.94 0.18
C LYS A 116 0.58 -22.50 0.62
N HIS A 117 -0.20 -22.08 1.61
CA HIS A 117 -0.18 -20.74 2.18
C HIS A 117 0.56 -20.70 3.50
N TYR A 118 1.19 -19.58 3.81
CA TYR A 118 2.05 -19.40 4.99
C TYR A 118 1.68 -18.19 5.84
N GLY A 119 1.29 -17.07 5.23
CA GLY A 119 1.07 -15.79 5.90
C GLY A 119 -0.32 -15.19 5.72
N ILE A 120 -1.18 -15.78 4.91
CA ILE A 120 -2.50 -15.23 4.55
C ILE A 120 -3.68 -15.91 5.27
N MET A 121 -3.41 -16.79 6.22
CA MET A 121 -4.44 -17.36 7.08
C MET A 121 -4.90 -16.34 8.13
N PRO A 122 -6.16 -16.42 8.59
CA PRO A 122 -6.60 -15.68 9.76
C PRO A 122 -5.64 -15.89 10.93
N PRO A 123 -5.15 -14.84 11.61
CA PRO A 123 -4.37 -15.00 12.83
C PRO A 123 -5.13 -15.79 13.88
N LYS A 124 -4.45 -16.68 14.62
CA LYS A 124 -5.06 -17.46 15.71
C LYS A 124 -5.70 -16.58 16.79
N ASP A 125 -5.16 -15.37 16.98
CA ASP A 125 -5.60 -14.37 17.95
C ASP A 125 -5.44 -12.97 17.35
N TYR A 126 -6.55 -12.30 17.06
CA TYR A 126 -6.59 -10.98 16.43
C TYR A 126 -6.03 -9.89 17.36
N GLN A 127 -6.27 -10.03 18.65
CA GLN A 127 -5.74 -9.09 19.65
C GLN A 127 -4.21 -9.19 19.75
N LYS A 128 -3.67 -10.41 19.78
CA LYS A 128 -2.22 -10.62 19.77
C LYS A 128 -1.58 -10.11 18.50
N TRP A 129 -2.23 -10.30 17.34
CA TRP A 129 -1.75 -9.73 16.08
C TRP A 129 -1.67 -8.20 16.15
N ALA A 130 -2.67 -7.55 16.73
CA ALA A 130 -2.66 -6.10 16.93
C ALA A 130 -1.55 -5.65 17.88
N VAL A 131 -1.26 -6.41 18.95
CA VAL A 131 -0.12 -6.17 19.85
C VAL A 131 1.22 -6.33 19.12
N VAL A 132 1.37 -7.33 18.25
CA VAL A 132 2.57 -7.46 17.41
C VAL A 132 2.74 -6.22 16.52
N CYS A 133 1.66 -5.76 15.87
CA CYS A 133 1.69 -4.54 15.08
C CYS A 133 2.02 -3.28 15.91
N GLU A 134 1.52 -3.19 17.14
CA GLU A 134 1.91 -2.11 18.09
C GLU A 134 3.42 -2.06 18.26
N HIS A 135 4.08 -3.21 18.49
CA HIS A 135 5.52 -3.27 18.73
C HIS A 135 6.32 -2.96 17.46
N ILE A 136 5.80 -3.32 16.28
CA ILE A 136 6.40 -2.89 15.00
C ILE A 136 6.32 -1.35 14.86
N ILE A 137 5.17 -0.75 15.17
CA ILE A 137 5.01 0.72 15.16
C ILE A 137 5.95 1.38 16.19
N MET A 138 6.05 0.83 17.41
CA MET A 138 6.93 1.33 18.45
C MET A 138 8.41 1.23 18.05
N HIS A 139 8.81 0.15 17.37
CA HIS A 139 10.18 0.01 16.87
C HIS A 139 10.50 1.09 15.83
N MET A 140 9.61 1.31 14.87
CA MET A 140 9.86 2.29 13.81
C MET A 140 9.72 3.75 14.27
N ASN A 141 8.83 4.03 15.23
CA ASN A 141 8.49 5.42 15.59
C ASN A 141 8.86 5.84 17.01
N GLU A 142 9.00 4.90 17.96
CA GLU A 142 9.21 5.22 19.39
C GLU A 142 10.55 4.68 19.93
N GLY A 143 11.36 4.01 19.11
CA GLY A 143 12.69 3.51 19.47
C GLY A 143 12.69 2.21 20.29
N TRP A 144 11.58 1.48 20.37
CA TRP A 144 11.50 0.19 21.06
C TRP A 144 12.43 -0.85 20.40
N ALA A 145 13.07 -1.72 21.19
CA ALA A 145 14.00 -2.76 20.74
C ALA A 145 15.16 -2.21 19.86
N ASP A 146 15.82 -1.19 20.34
CA ASP A 146 16.89 -0.45 19.63
C ASP A 146 16.44 0.12 18.27
N GLY A 147 15.16 0.47 18.17
CA GLY A 147 14.51 0.94 16.96
C GLY A 147 14.75 2.42 16.64
N TYR A 148 13.80 3.01 15.91
CA TYR A 148 13.97 4.31 15.27
C TYR A 148 12.89 5.32 15.69
N HIS A 149 13.03 6.56 15.22
CA HIS A 149 12.04 7.62 15.27
C HIS A 149 11.75 8.12 13.85
N MET A 150 11.25 7.20 12.97
CA MET A 150 11.07 7.47 11.55
C MET A 150 9.89 8.41 11.28
N GLY A 151 8.94 8.53 12.22
CA GLY A 151 7.77 9.37 12.05
C GLY A 151 6.84 8.88 10.94
N ILE A 152 6.71 7.56 10.79
CA ILE A 152 5.78 6.96 9.82
C ILE A 152 4.35 7.30 10.24
N GLU A 153 3.61 7.96 9.34
CA GLU A 153 2.27 8.49 9.60
C GLU A 153 1.16 7.48 9.27
N TYR A 154 1.31 6.74 8.13
CA TYR A 154 0.30 5.84 7.58
C TYR A 154 0.62 4.38 7.88
N TRP A 155 -0.35 3.68 8.47
CA TRP A 155 -0.27 2.27 8.83
C TRP A 155 -1.50 1.53 8.30
N GLU A 156 -1.28 0.74 7.26
CA GLU A 156 -2.33 0.05 6.52
C GLU A 156 -2.50 -1.38 7.04
N ILE A 157 -3.73 -1.74 7.38
CA ILE A 157 -4.08 -3.10 7.81
C ILE A 157 -4.43 -3.94 6.60
N TRP A 158 -3.56 -4.92 6.31
CA TRP A 158 -3.72 -5.96 5.30
C TRP A 158 -3.49 -5.50 3.85
N ASN A 159 -3.77 -6.45 2.90
CA ASN A 159 -3.72 -6.27 1.45
C ASN A 159 -4.69 -7.23 0.76
N GLU A 160 -5.59 -6.72 -0.07
CA GLU A 160 -6.51 -7.46 -0.96
C GLU A 160 -7.29 -8.60 -0.29
N PRO A 161 -7.93 -8.40 0.87
CA PRO A 161 -8.63 -9.48 1.57
C PRO A 161 -9.85 -10.00 0.80
N ASP A 162 -10.31 -9.27 -0.21
CA ASP A 162 -11.40 -9.60 -1.12
C ASP A 162 -10.95 -10.36 -2.37
N PHE A 163 -9.62 -10.61 -2.51
CA PHE A 163 -9.05 -11.32 -3.67
C PHE A 163 -8.86 -12.82 -3.39
N ASN A 164 -9.99 -13.57 -3.36
CA ASN A 164 -10.00 -15.03 -3.22
C ASN A 164 -9.14 -15.54 -2.04
N ASP A 165 -8.73 -16.78 -2.11
CA ASP A 165 -7.86 -17.49 -1.15
C ASP A 165 -6.37 -17.16 -1.28
N LYS A 166 -5.99 -16.14 -2.07
CA LYS A 166 -4.58 -15.77 -2.29
C LYS A 166 -4.08 -14.67 -1.37
N CYS A 167 -4.98 -13.91 -0.76
CA CYS A 167 -4.64 -12.83 0.15
C CYS A 167 -5.31 -12.98 1.52
N TRP A 168 -6.38 -13.78 1.61
CA TRP A 168 -7.06 -14.13 2.85
C TRP A 168 -7.78 -15.47 2.69
N THR A 169 -7.42 -16.47 3.52
CA THR A 169 -8.02 -17.82 3.43
C THR A 169 -9.26 -18.00 4.31
N GLY A 170 -9.55 -17.05 5.18
CA GLY A 170 -10.77 -17.03 5.99
C GLY A 170 -11.98 -16.52 5.24
N THR A 171 -13.13 -16.47 5.93
CA THR A 171 -14.34 -15.86 5.40
C THR A 171 -14.24 -14.33 5.38
N PRO A 172 -15.07 -13.62 4.60
CA PRO A 172 -15.16 -12.16 4.67
C PRO A 172 -15.50 -11.66 6.08
N GLU A 173 -16.41 -12.35 6.79
CA GLU A 173 -16.83 -11.97 8.14
C GLU A 173 -15.68 -12.09 9.15
N GLU A 174 -14.85 -13.14 9.05
CA GLU A 174 -13.63 -13.27 9.85
C GLU A 174 -12.66 -12.12 9.58
N PHE A 175 -12.54 -11.68 8.32
CA PHE A 175 -11.73 -10.52 7.99
C PHE A 175 -12.28 -9.23 8.59
N TYR A 176 -13.60 -9.03 8.56
CA TYR A 176 -14.22 -7.84 9.14
C TYR A 176 -13.98 -7.76 10.64
N ASP A 177 -14.13 -8.88 11.37
CA ASP A 177 -13.83 -8.97 12.81
C ASP A 177 -12.35 -8.72 13.11
N PHE A 178 -11.46 -9.29 12.30
CA PHE A 178 -10.02 -9.06 12.37
C PHE A 178 -9.66 -7.58 12.19
N PHE A 179 -10.13 -6.97 11.10
CA PHE A 179 -9.87 -5.56 10.80
C PHE A 179 -10.40 -4.64 11.90
N ALA A 180 -11.63 -4.87 12.36
CA ALA A 180 -12.25 -4.09 13.44
C ALA A 180 -11.43 -4.16 14.74
N THR A 181 -10.98 -5.36 15.12
CA THR A 181 -10.13 -5.57 16.30
C THR A 181 -8.82 -4.82 16.20
N ALA A 182 -8.10 -4.97 15.08
CA ALA A 182 -6.81 -4.35 14.87
C ALA A 182 -6.91 -2.82 14.78
N ALA A 183 -7.87 -2.29 14.00
CA ALA A 183 -8.03 -0.85 13.83
C ALA A 183 -8.38 -0.13 15.13
N LYS A 184 -9.33 -0.67 15.93
CA LYS A 184 -9.69 -0.12 17.23
C LYS A 184 -8.50 -0.12 18.19
N TYR A 185 -7.78 -1.22 18.28
CA TYR A 185 -6.62 -1.34 19.16
C TYR A 185 -5.52 -0.34 18.79
N LEU A 186 -5.09 -0.36 17.52
CA LEU A 186 -4.00 0.48 17.06
C LEU A 186 -4.35 1.97 17.14
N LYS A 187 -5.59 2.36 16.81
CA LYS A 187 -6.00 3.75 16.90
C LYS A 187 -6.10 4.25 18.35
N ALA A 188 -6.52 3.39 19.27
CA ALA A 188 -6.53 3.72 20.70
C ALA A 188 -5.11 3.93 21.25
N ARG A 189 -4.15 3.10 20.81
CA ARG A 189 -2.74 3.18 21.23
C ARG A 189 -2.00 4.35 20.56
N PHE A 190 -2.31 4.64 19.30
CA PHE A 190 -1.66 5.68 18.49
C PHE A 190 -2.66 6.68 17.90
N PRO A 191 -3.30 7.52 18.70
CA PRO A 191 -4.38 8.38 18.23
C PRO A 191 -3.94 9.42 17.19
N SER A 192 -2.66 9.77 17.13
CA SER A 192 -2.09 10.73 16.17
C SER A 192 -1.71 10.10 14.82
N LEU A 193 -1.57 8.77 14.75
CA LEU A 193 -1.23 8.08 13.52
C LEU A 193 -2.48 7.81 12.69
N LYS A 194 -2.30 7.68 11.39
CA LYS A 194 -3.34 7.30 10.46
C LYS A 194 -3.40 5.78 10.32
N ILE A 195 -4.49 5.20 10.81
CA ILE A 195 -4.77 3.76 10.74
C ILE A 195 -5.90 3.55 9.75
N GLY A 196 -5.72 2.64 8.81
CA GLY A 196 -6.71 2.37 7.77
C GLY A 196 -6.40 1.12 6.94
N GLY A 197 -6.92 1.04 5.76
CA GLY A 197 -6.86 -0.10 4.84
C GLY A 197 -8.22 -0.31 4.17
N PRO A 198 -8.60 -1.51 3.76
CA PRO A 198 -7.83 -2.75 3.75
C PRO A 198 -7.15 -3.06 2.41
N ALA A 199 -6.95 -2.08 1.53
CA ALA A 199 -6.34 -2.24 0.21
C ALA A 199 -7.11 -3.27 -0.64
N VAL A 200 -8.41 -3.06 -0.83
CA VAL A 200 -9.25 -3.99 -1.61
C VAL A 200 -8.80 -4.07 -3.07
N CYS A 201 -8.83 -5.26 -3.68
CA CYS A 201 -8.34 -5.51 -5.04
C CYS A 201 -9.17 -4.85 -6.15
N GLY A 202 -10.36 -4.32 -5.81
CA GLY A 202 -11.26 -3.64 -6.74
C GLY A 202 -12.60 -3.31 -6.13
N TYR A 203 -13.55 -2.85 -6.97
CA TYR A 203 -14.88 -2.49 -6.49
C TYR A 203 -15.83 -3.69 -6.51
N ASN A 204 -15.93 -4.36 -5.35
CA ASN A 204 -16.96 -5.38 -5.09
C ASN A 204 -18.02 -4.80 -4.16
N GLU A 205 -19.14 -4.33 -4.74
CA GLU A 205 -20.17 -3.62 -3.97
C GLU A 205 -20.70 -4.44 -2.80
N LYS A 206 -20.98 -5.72 -2.99
CA LYS A 206 -21.53 -6.59 -1.94
C LYS A 206 -20.56 -6.77 -0.78
N TRP A 207 -19.30 -7.00 -1.08
CA TRP A 207 -18.25 -7.17 -0.06
C TRP A 207 -18.02 -5.87 0.70
N LEU A 208 -17.93 -4.75 -0.03
CA LEU A 208 -17.68 -3.43 0.55
C LEU A 208 -18.85 -2.95 1.41
N ASP A 209 -20.09 -3.16 0.95
CA ASP A 209 -21.29 -2.76 1.70
C ASP A 209 -21.34 -3.48 3.05
N ALA A 210 -21.11 -4.82 3.07
CA ALA A 210 -21.06 -5.61 4.29
C ALA A 210 -19.89 -5.22 5.21
N PHE A 211 -18.70 -4.96 4.63
CA PHE A 211 -17.54 -4.47 5.38
C PHE A 211 -17.83 -3.15 6.08
N PHE A 212 -18.29 -2.14 5.34
CA PHE A 212 -18.56 -0.82 5.92
C PHE A 212 -19.75 -0.81 6.87
N GLU A 213 -20.78 -1.65 6.65
CA GLU A 213 -21.87 -1.83 7.61
C GLU A 213 -21.34 -2.33 8.96
N LYS A 214 -20.50 -3.37 8.94
CA LYS A 214 -19.84 -3.90 10.14
C LYS A 214 -18.96 -2.85 10.82
N MET A 215 -18.14 -2.11 10.04
CA MET A 215 -17.27 -1.05 10.58
C MET A 215 -18.08 0.05 11.25
N ARG A 216 -19.19 0.47 10.65
CA ARG A 216 -20.11 1.48 11.20
C ARG A 216 -20.79 1.01 12.48
N GLU A 217 -21.33 -0.22 12.48
CA GLU A 217 -22.01 -0.80 13.65
C GLU A 217 -21.10 -0.89 14.87
N GLU A 218 -19.84 -1.19 14.66
CA GLU A 218 -18.84 -1.31 15.71
C GLU A 218 -18.08 -0.02 16.02
N ASN A 219 -18.41 1.09 15.35
CA ASN A 219 -17.73 2.37 15.47
C ASN A 219 -16.21 2.24 15.25
N VAL A 220 -15.80 1.51 14.23
CA VAL A 220 -14.38 1.28 13.90
C VAL A 220 -13.77 2.57 13.33
N PRO A 221 -12.68 3.09 13.92
CA PRO A 221 -12.00 4.25 13.37
C PRO A 221 -11.30 3.88 12.05
N MET A 222 -11.38 4.79 11.06
CA MET A 222 -10.71 4.61 9.78
C MET A 222 -10.28 5.98 9.25
N ASP A 223 -8.98 6.30 9.41
CA ASP A 223 -8.44 7.58 8.95
C ASP A 223 -8.31 7.62 7.42
N PHE A 224 -8.03 6.49 6.81
CA PHE A 224 -8.03 6.31 5.36
C PHE A 224 -8.60 4.95 4.97
N TYR A 225 -9.16 4.91 3.79
CA TYR A 225 -9.59 3.71 3.08
C TYR A 225 -8.75 3.56 1.81
N SER A 226 -8.19 2.38 1.59
CA SER A 226 -7.34 2.09 0.45
C SER A 226 -7.95 1.03 -0.47
N TRP A 227 -7.65 1.20 -1.77
CA TRP A 227 -8.22 0.36 -2.82
C TRP A 227 -7.29 0.32 -4.04
N HIS A 228 -7.45 -0.71 -4.88
CA HIS A 228 -6.66 -0.93 -6.08
C HIS A 228 -7.51 -0.81 -7.34
N CYS A 229 -6.86 -0.45 -8.44
CA CYS A 229 -7.49 -0.42 -9.75
C CYS A 229 -6.46 -0.65 -10.84
N TYR A 230 -6.68 -1.66 -11.66
CA TYR A 230 -5.91 -1.93 -12.85
C TYR A 230 -6.81 -1.80 -14.07
N GLY A 231 -6.44 -0.95 -15.02
CA GLY A 231 -7.29 -0.65 -16.16
C GLY A 231 -6.52 -0.09 -17.36
N SER A 232 -7.16 0.02 -18.49
CA SER A 232 -6.54 0.51 -19.73
C SER A 232 -7.11 1.85 -20.22
N LYS A 233 -8.06 2.41 -19.48
CA LYS A 233 -8.71 3.69 -19.78
C LYS A 233 -8.66 4.58 -18.53
N VAL A 234 -8.43 5.86 -18.73
CA VAL A 234 -8.46 6.85 -17.62
C VAL A 234 -9.81 6.84 -16.89
N SER A 235 -10.91 6.59 -17.64
CA SER A 235 -12.25 6.48 -17.05
C SER A 235 -12.41 5.35 -16.05
N ASP A 236 -11.64 4.27 -16.16
CA ASP A 236 -11.72 3.16 -15.23
C ASP A 236 -11.38 3.66 -13.82
N PHE A 237 -10.29 4.40 -13.68
CA PHE A 237 -9.81 4.97 -12.41
C PHE A 237 -10.74 6.05 -11.85
N THR A 238 -11.21 6.97 -12.69
CA THR A 238 -12.10 8.05 -12.20
C THR A 238 -13.51 7.54 -11.85
N SER A 239 -13.98 6.51 -12.53
CA SER A 239 -15.27 5.87 -12.20
C SER A 239 -15.18 5.15 -10.86
N ASP A 240 -14.10 4.37 -10.65
CA ASP A 240 -13.91 3.66 -9.39
C ASP A 240 -13.65 4.63 -8.23
N ALA A 241 -12.89 5.70 -8.44
CA ALA A 241 -12.70 6.75 -7.43
C ALA A 241 -14.05 7.31 -6.93
N ARG A 242 -15.00 7.57 -7.83
CA ARG A 242 -16.34 8.04 -7.47
C ARG A 242 -17.18 6.98 -6.77
N ARG A 243 -17.10 5.71 -7.20
CA ARG A 243 -17.83 4.59 -6.60
C ARG A 243 -17.35 4.32 -5.18
N HIS A 244 -16.02 4.25 -4.95
CA HIS A 244 -15.43 4.09 -3.64
C HIS A 244 -15.77 5.26 -2.70
N ARG A 245 -15.70 6.51 -3.19
CA ARG A 245 -16.09 7.68 -2.39
C ARG A 245 -17.58 7.65 -2.02
N ALA A 246 -18.44 7.28 -2.96
CA ALA A 246 -19.88 7.16 -2.70
C ALA A 246 -20.18 6.05 -1.67
N MET A 247 -19.42 4.95 -1.67
CA MET A 247 -19.52 3.89 -0.67
C MET A 247 -19.15 4.40 0.72
N LEU A 248 -18.03 5.10 0.87
CA LEU A 248 -17.61 5.73 2.11
C LEU A 248 -18.65 6.72 2.64
N ASP A 249 -19.14 7.63 1.77
CA ASP A 249 -20.13 8.65 2.12
C ASP A 249 -21.44 8.01 2.58
N ARG A 250 -21.90 6.93 1.92
CA ARG A 250 -23.12 6.17 2.27
C ARG A 250 -23.06 5.58 3.67
N HIS A 251 -21.88 5.13 4.11
CA HIS A 251 -21.67 4.54 5.42
C HIS A 251 -21.19 5.52 6.50
N GLY A 252 -21.16 6.83 6.19
CA GLY A 252 -20.83 7.88 7.15
C GLY A 252 -19.33 8.17 7.33
N TYR A 253 -18.46 7.56 6.51
CA TYR A 253 -17.01 7.80 6.49
C TYR A 253 -16.65 9.01 5.60
N THR A 254 -17.29 10.14 5.84
CA THR A 254 -17.21 11.34 4.99
C THR A 254 -15.85 12.03 5.04
N ASP A 255 -15.15 11.94 6.16
CA ASP A 255 -13.84 12.56 6.41
C ASP A 255 -12.66 11.59 6.19
N THR A 256 -12.96 10.30 5.96
CA THR A 256 -11.96 9.27 5.68
C THR A 256 -11.31 9.54 4.32
N GLU A 257 -9.96 9.58 4.30
CA GLU A 257 -9.21 9.71 3.05
C GLU A 257 -9.46 8.50 2.13
N SER A 258 -9.57 8.73 0.83
CA SER A 258 -9.71 7.69 -0.19
C SER A 258 -8.41 7.58 -0.99
N ILE A 259 -7.70 6.47 -0.86
CA ILE A 259 -6.36 6.28 -1.42
C ILE A 259 -6.37 5.14 -2.44
N LEU A 260 -6.07 5.46 -3.71
CA LEU A 260 -5.78 4.46 -4.73
C LEU A 260 -4.30 4.07 -4.60
N ASN A 261 -4.04 3.07 -3.77
CA ASN A 261 -2.67 2.76 -3.37
C ASN A 261 -2.02 1.60 -4.12
N GLU A 262 -2.68 1.09 -5.15
CA GLU A 262 -2.07 0.19 -6.12
C GLU A 262 -2.78 0.33 -7.48
N TRP A 263 -2.05 0.75 -8.50
CA TRP A 263 -2.62 0.94 -9.82
C TRP A 263 -1.57 0.89 -10.94
N ASN A 264 -1.98 0.41 -12.11
CA ASN A 264 -1.17 0.45 -13.31
C ASN A 264 -2.03 0.29 -14.57
N TYR A 265 -1.40 0.40 -15.76
CA TYR A 265 -2.02 0.10 -17.02
C TYR A 265 -2.11 -1.42 -17.21
N VAL A 266 -3.31 -1.95 -17.26
CA VAL A 266 -3.55 -3.37 -17.59
C VAL A 266 -4.73 -3.49 -18.53
N CYS A 267 -4.51 -4.10 -19.71
CA CYS A 267 -5.58 -4.41 -20.67
C CYS A 267 -5.95 -5.90 -20.71
N GLY A 268 -5.31 -6.72 -19.88
CA GLY A 268 -5.58 -8.13 -19.70
C GLY A 268 -4.50 -8.80 -18.86
N TRP A 269 -4.89 -9.78 -18.05
CA TRP A 269 -4.04 -10.49 -17.11
C TRP A 269 -3.42 -11.79 -17.63
N SER A 270 -3.64 -12.12 -18.91
CA SER A 270 -3.09 -13.31 -19.54
C SER A 270 -2.94 -13.15 -21.05
N GLY A 271 -2.14 -14.03 -21.67
CA GLY A 271 -1.94 -14.09 -23.12
C GLY A 271 -1.52 -12.76 -23.74
N ASP A 272 -2.09 -12.43 -24.90
CA ASP A 272 -1.78 -11.21 -25.63
C ASP A 272 -2.19 -9.93 -24.88
N GLY A 273 -3.19 -9.99 -24.02
CA GLY A 273 -3.60 -8.86 -23.16
C GLY A 273 -2.50 -8.50 -22.19
N TRP A 274 -1.94 -9.48 -21.51
CA TRP A 274 -0.82 -9.30 -20.59
C TRP A 274 0.43 -8.76 -21.29
N LYS A 275 0.80 -9.39 -22.42
CA LYS A 275 1.94 -8.92 -23.23
C LYS A 275 1.79 -7.45 -23.62
N ARG A 276 0.62 -7.05 -24.14
CA ARG A 276 0.35 -5.65 -24.51
C ARG A 276 0.39 -4.71 -23.30
N SER A 277 0.00 -5.17 -22.11
CA SER A 277 0.09 -4.38 -20.90
C SER A 277 1.55 -4.03 -20.61
N LEU A 278 2.44 -5.02 -20.54
CA LEU A 278 3.88 -4.83 -20.30
C LEU A 278 4.56 -3.96 -21.38
N GLU A 279 4.24 -4.19 -22.67
CA GLU A 279 4.75 -3.37 -23.76
C GLU A 279 4.28 -1.92 -23.67
N THR A 280 3.05 -1.69 -23.20
CA THR A 280 2.49 -0.33 -23.03
C THR A 280 3.17 0.37 -21.86
N GLU A 281 3.29 -0.28 -20.71
CA GLU A 281 3.94 0.24 -19.50
C GLU A 281 5.37 0.72 -19.81
N ALA A 282 6.12 -0.04 -20.60
CA ALA A 282 7.48 0.29 -20.99
C ALA A 282 7.62 1.32 -22.13
N SER A 283 6.54 2.02 -22.50
CA SER A 283 6.48 2.90 -23.68
C SER A 283 6.04 4.33 -23.34
N LEU A 284 6.19 5.25 -24.33
CA LEU A 284 5.65 6.61 -24.24
C LEU A 284 4.11 6.63 -24.06
N LYS A 285 3.41 5.60 -24.54
CA LYS A 285 1.97 5.44 -24.31
C LYS A 285 1.69 5.23 -22.81
N GLY A 286 2.49 4.40 -22.14
CA GLY A 286 2.41 4.20 -20.69
C GLY A 286 2.68 5.49 -19.92
N ALA A 287 3.73 6.21 -20.27
CA ALA A 287 4.04 7.50 -19.65
C ALA A 287 2.90 8.53 -19.82
N ALA A 288 2.33 8.61 -21.02
CA ALA A 288 1.18 9.50 -21.28
C ALA A 288 -0.07 9.05 -20.50
N PHE A 289 -0.28 7.75 -20.37
CA PHE A 289 -1.38 7.18 -19.59
C PHE A 289 -1.25 7.53 -18.11
N ILE A 290 -0.07 7.34 -17.53
CA ILE A 290 0.23 7.70 -16.13
C ILE A 290 -0.08 9.18 -15.87
N ALA A 291 0.44 10.08 -16.71
CA ALA A 291 0.19 11.51 -16.59
C ALA A 291 -1.31 11.86 -16.71
N ALA A 292 -2.04 11.17 -17.59
CA ALA A 292 -3.47 11.39 -17.78
C ALA A 292 -4.30 10.91 -16.58
N VAL A 293 -3.99 9.73 -16.00
CA VAL A 293 -4.65 9.21 -14.79
C VAL A 293 -4.39 10.14 -13.60
N MET A 294 -3.13 10.51 -13.35
CA MET A 294 -2.77 11.42 -12.26
C MET A 294 -3.52 12.75 -12.39
N SER A 295 -3.55 13.33 -13.60
CA SER A 295 -4.25 14.62 -13.86
C SER A 295 -5.77 14.51 -13.69
N ALA A 296 -6.37 13.39 -14.08
CA ALA A 296 -7.80 13.17 -13.92
C ALA A 296 -8.18 12.99 -12.44
N CYS A 297 -7.44 12.16 -11.70
CA CYS A 297 -7.68 11.89 -10.29
C CYS A 297 -7.43 13.10 -9.38
N GLN A 298 -6.63 14.11 -9.81
CA GLN A 298 -6.54 15.40 -9.11
C GLN A 298 -7.91 16.06 -8.90
N ARG A 299 -8.87 15.81 -9.79
CA ARG A 299 -10.22 16.41 -9.76
C ARG A 299 -11.24 15.56 -9.02
N GLU A 300 -10.91 14.31 -8.75
CA GLU A 300 -11.75 13.38 -7.99
C GLU A 300 -11.52 13.52 -6.48
N LYS A 301 -12.43 12.98 -5.68
CA LYS A 301 -12.26 12.88 -4.22
C LYS A 301 -11.38 11.67 -3.86
N THR A 302 -10.19 11.61 -4.47
CA THR A 302 -9.11 10.68 -4.15
C THR A 302 -7.96 11.48 -3.59
N ASP A 303 -7.39 11.08 -2.47
CA ASP A 303 -6.43 11.89 -1.74
C ASP A 303 -4.98 11.59 -2.14
N MET A 304 -4.68 10.37 -2.55
CA MET A 304 -3.36 9.93 -2.97
C MET A 304 -3.47 8.80 -4.00
N LEU A 305 -2.49 8.75 -4.91
CA LEU A 305 -2.27 7.63 -5.83
C LEU A 305 -0.89 7.04 -5.61
N MET A 306 -0.78 5.69 -5.60
CA MET A 306 0.49 4.98 -5.50
C MET A 306 0.63 3.99 -6.65
N TYR A 307 1.50 4.33 -7.61
CA TYR A 307 1.74 3.51 -8.80
C TYR A 307 2.41 2.17 -8.43
N TYR A 308 1.94 1.08 -8.95
CA TYR A 308 2.56 -0.24 -8.80
C TYR A 308 3.32 -0.60 -10.08
N ASP A 309 4.67 -0.67 -10.07
CA ASP A 309 5.50 -0.37 -8.94
C ASP A 309 6.80 0.35 -9.37
N ALA A 310 7.61 0.73 -8.41
CA ALA A 310 8.84 1.47 -8.60
C ALA A 310 10.12 0.60 -8.59
N ARG A 311 9.98 -0.73 -8.55
CA ARG A 311 11.15 -1.63 -8.61
C ARG A 311 11.75 -1.64 -10.01
N VAL A 312 13.07 -1.60 -10.09
CA VAL A 312 13.81 -1.78 -11.34
C VAL A 312 13.67 -3.22 -11.81
N ASN A 313 13.47 -3.42 -13.11
CA ASN A 313 13.36 -4.74 -13.75
C ASN A 313 12.21 -5.63 -13.27
N SER A 314 11.21 -5.07 -12.58
CA SER A 314 9.96 -5.78 -12.30
C SER A 314 9.11 -5.90 -13.57
N SER A 315 8.31 -6.96 -13.67
CA SER A 315 7.44 -7.21 -14.81
C SER A 315 6.35 -6.14 -14.98
N MET A 316 5.88 -5.52 -13.90
CA MET A 316 4.87 -4.45 -13.93
C MET A 316 5.48 -3.05 -13.73
N ASN A 317 6.77 -2.92 -13.84
CA ASN A 317 7.47 -1.66 -13.64
C ASN A 317 7.64 -0.91 -14.96
N GLY A 318 7.02 0.24 -15.07
CA GLY A 318 7.20 1.16 -16.19
C GLY A 318 7.90 2.47 -15.82
N LEU A 319 8.19 2.71 -14.53
CA LEU A 319 8.77 3.98 -14.08
C LEU A 319 10.29 4.04 -14.25
N PHE A 320 10.98 2.96 -13.92
CA PHE A 320 12.44 2.89 -13.94
C PHE A 320 12.90 1.71 -14.79
N LYS A 321 14.00 1.92 -15.54
CA LYS A 321 14.61 0.93 -16.42
C LYS A 321 16.06 0.76 -16.10
#